data_6402879c9708c0f3405dd77a2f51495a
#
_entry.id   6402879c9708c0f3405dd77a2f51495a
#
_cell.length_a   1.000
_cell.length_b   1.000
_cell.length_c   1.000
_cell.angle_alpha   90.00
_cell.angle_beta   90.00
_cell.angle_gamma   90.00
#
_symmetry.space_group_name_H-M   'P 1'
#
loop_
_entity.id
_entity.type
_entity.pdbx_description
1 polymer ?
#
loop_
_entity_poly.entity_id
_entity_poly.type
_entity_poly.pdbx_seq_one_letter_code
_entity_poly.pdbx_strand_id
1 'polypeptide(L)'
;FGSPSSHLKDDKTIDDSNRGWMLASGLNPDDYEGDAAGVRRALQLHIRESALEDGYDFSDMNDDQLTDDYHYFVFPNVTVNLFHTRFSMFRQRPHETDPNKMYFDLMSYELTPMGSDKPECPPHRQFKNGDEPYNVVYEQDAANCEKQQKGFHQIGFRGMWISDQELRVRHLHKVLDDFMV
;
A
#
# COMPACT_ATOMS: atom_id res chain seq x y z
N PHE A 1 9.67 0.85 5.31
CA PHE A 1 11.07 0.51 5.03
C PHE A 1 11.31 -0.95 5.36
N GLY A 2 11.06 -1.85 4.40
CA GLY A 2 11.40 -3.26 4.49
C GLY A 2 12.92 -3.49 4.50
N SER A 3 13.35 -4.69 4.87
CA SER A 3 14.74 -5.08 4.65
C SER A 3 15.06 -4.97 3.16
N PRO A 4 16.19 -4.39 2.78
CA PRO A 4 16.60 -4.31 1.38
C PRO A 4 16.59 -5.71 0.77
N SER A 5 16.10 -5.84 -0.46
CA SER A 5 16.22 -7.11 -1.16
C SER A 5 17.70 -7.45 -1.36
N SER A 6 18.02 -8.74 -1.47
CA SER A 6 19.41 -9.20 -1.48
C SER A 6 20.27 -8.59 -2.60
N HIS A 7 19.65 -8.16 -3.70
CA HIS A 7 20.33 -7.52 -4.82
C HIS A 7 20.49 -5.99 -4.65
N LEU A 8 19.88 -5.39 -3.63
CA LEU A 8 20.05 -3.98 -3.28
C LEU A 8 20.99 -3.77 -2.08
N LYS A 9 21.63 -4.82 -1.58
CA LYS A 9 22.54 -4.73 -0.40
C LYS A 9 23.69 -3.76 -0.58
N ASP A 10 24.11 -3.51 -1.81
CA ASP A 10 25.21 -2.61 -2.14
C ASP A 10 24.72 -1.20 -2.51
N ASP A 11 23.42 -1.00 -2.65
CA ASP A 11 22.84 0.32 -2.90
C ASP A 11 22.77 1.08 -1.57
N LYS A 12 23.66 2.05 -1.44
CA LYS A 12 23.76 2.93 -0.27
C LYS A 12 23.03 4.24 -0.49
N THR A 13 22.46 4.45 -1.66
CA THR A 13 21.80 5.70 -2.00
C THR A 13 20.34 5.69 -1.54
N ILE A 14 19.87 6.85 -1.10
CA ILE A 14 18.46 7.10 -0.83
C ILE A 14 17.86 7.63 -2.13
N ASP A 15 16.84 6.95 -2.68
CA ASP A 15 16.20 7.36 -3.91
C ASP A 15 15.51 8.73 -3.78
N ASP A 16 15.26 9.41 -4.90
CA ASP A 16 14.72 10.77 -4.94
C ASP A 16 13.36 10.92 -4.24
N SER A 17 12.53 9.89 -4.31
CA SER A 17 11.22 9.88 -3.65
C SER A 17 11.36 9.89 -2.13
N ASN A 18 12.23 9.02 -1.60
CA ASN A 18 12.52 8.97 -0.17
C ASN A 18 13.26 10.22 0.31
N ARG A 19 14.19 10.76 -0.51
CA ARG A 19 14.86 12.04 -0.20
C ARG A 19 13.85 13.18 -0.07
N GLY A 20 12.91 13.29 -0.99
CA GLY A 20 11.86 14.30 -0.94
C GLY A 20 10.98 14.19 0.32
N TRP A 21 10.62 12.98 0.68
CA TRP A 21 9.84 12.74 1.90
C TRP A 21 10.63 13.05 3.18
N MET A 22 11.91 12.67 3.26
CA MET A 22 12.78 13.00 4.39
C MET A 22 12.92 14.50 4.59
N LEU A 23 13.16 15.24 3.50
CA LEU A 23 13.24 16.71 3.54
C LEU A 23 11.91 17.34 4.02
N ALA A 24 10.78 16.84 3.54
CA ALA A 24 9.45 17.29 4.00
C ALA A 24 9.22 17.02 5.49
N SER A 25 9.87 15.99 6.05
CA SER A 25 9.86 15.64 7.48
C SER A 25 10.99 16.32 8.27
N GLY A 26 11.68 17.33 7.71
CA GLY A 26 12.74 18.04 8.39
C GLY A 26 14.07 17.26 8.57
N LEU A 27 14.21 16.11 7.89
CA LEU A 27 15.42 15.30 7.95
C LEU A 27 16.31 15.57 6.74
N ASN A 28 17.62 15.68 6.96
CA ASN A 28 18.58 15.78 5.88
C ASN A 28 18.99 14.38 5.38
N PRO A 29 18.64 13.98 4.15
CA PRO A 29 18.94 12.64 3.64
C PRO A 29 20.44 12.30 3.62
N ASP A 30 21.31 13.29 3.46
CA ASP A 30 22.75 13.07 3.35
C ASP A 30 23.35 12.56 4.67
N ASP A 31 22.69 12.80 5.80
CA ASP A 31 23.11 12.33 7.13
C ASP A 31 22.85 10.82 7.33
N TYR A 32 22.09 10.19 6.43
CA TYR A 32 21.61 8.80 6.55
C TYR A 32 22.02 7.90 5.39
N GLU A 33 22.92 8.31 4.53
CA GLU A 33 23.38 7.46 3.41
C GLU A 33 23.94 6.13 3.95
N GLY A 34 23.36 5.02 3.45
CA GLY A 34 23.72 3.67 3.88
C GLY A 34 23.16 3.24 5.24
N ASP A 35 22.37 4.08 5.93
CA ASP A 35 21.74 3.74 7.22
C ASP A 35 20.19 3.78 7.13
N ALA A 36 19.59 2.86 6.42
CA ALA A 36 18.13 2.75 6.34
C ALA A 36 17.45 2.56 7.71
N ALA A 37 18.13 1.90 8.64
CA ALA A 37 17.63 1.76 10.01
C ALA A 37 17.66 3.09 10.78
N GLY A 38 18.68 3.90 10.53
CA GLY A 38 18.77 5.27 11.08
C GLY A 38 17.65 6.16 10.56
N VAL A 39 17.37 6.12 9.26
CA VAL A 39 16.24 6.85 8.66
C VAL A 39 14.93 6.47 9.35
N ARG A 40 14.65 5.18 9.50
CA ARG A 40 13.42 4.72 10.15
C ARG A 40 13.28 5.26 11.57
N ARG A 41 14.34 5.16 12.39
CA ARG A 41 14.33 5.68 13.76
C ARG A 41 14.11 7.18 13.81
N ALA A 42 14.78 7.94 12.95
CA ALA A 42 14.64 9.39 12.89
C ALA A 42 13.21 9.81 12.54
N LEU A 43 12.58 9.12 11.60
CA LEU A 43 11.18 9.35 11.23
C LEU A 43 10.21 9.00 12.36
N GLN A 44 10.40 7.87 13.02
CA GLN A 44 9.59 7.47 14.18
C GLN A 44 9.65 8.53 15.30
N LEU A 45 10.85 9.04 15.57
CA LEU A 45 11.04 10.09 16.55
C LEU A 45 10.37 11.39 16.13
N HIS A 46 10.60 11.83 14.89
CA HIS A 46 10.00 13.05 14.35
C HIS A 46 8.45 13.00 14.41
N ILE A 47 7.84 11.90 13.93
CA ILE A 47 6.39 11.72 13.96
C ILE A 47 5.87 11.79 15.41
N ARG A 48 6.58 11.19 16.35
CA ARG A 48 6.17 11.18 17.75
C ARG A 48 6.29 12.57 18.42
N GLU A 49 7.35 13.31 18.10
CA GLU A 49 7.59 14.64 18.63
C GLU A 49 6.63 15.68 18.08
N SER A 50 6.29 15.61 16.77
CA SER A 50 5.37 16.56 16.14
C SER A 50 3.88 16.22 16.36
N ALA A 51 3.56 15.00 16.76
CA ALA A 51 2.20 14.49 16.80
C ALA A 51 1.18 15.42 17.46
N LEU A 52 1.48 15.91 18.68
CA LEU A 52 0.55 16.76 19.42
C LEU A 52 0.39 18.15 18.79
N GLU A 53 1.44 18.69 18.19
CA GLU A 53 1.39 19.97 17.46
C GLU A 53 0.56 19.81 16.18
N ASP A 54 0.67 18.64 15.53
CA ASP A 54 -0.10 18.29 14.34
C ASP A 54 -1.54 17.87 14.67
N GLY A 55 -1.90 17.81 15.94
CA GLY A 55 -3.24 17.48 16.39
C GLY A 55 -3.51 15.98 16.51
N TYR A 56 -2.49 15.16 16.68
CA TYR A 56 -2.62 13.71 16.85
C TYR A 56 -2.09 13.24 18.20
N ASP A 57 -2.72 12.23 18.75
CA ASP A 57 -2.22 11.51 19.93
C ASP A 57 -1.85 10.08 19.52
N PHE A 58 -0.55 9.79 19.50
CA PHE A 58 0.00 8.47 19.18
C PHE A 58 0.59 7.78 20.42
N SER A 59 0.18 8.18 21.63
CA SER A 59 0.72 7.63 22.88
C SER A 59 0.54 6.10 22.99
N ASP A 60 -0.55 5.58 22.46
CA ASP A 60 -0.87 4.15 22.47
C ASP A 60 -0.24 3.36 21.30
N MET A 61 0.42 4.04 20.36
CA MET A 61 1.10 3.40 19.23
C MET A 61 2.54 3.05 19.57
N ASN A 62 3.01 1.88 19.14
CA ASN A 62 4.42 1.58 19.13
C ASN A 62 5.13 2.23 17.93
N ASP A 63 6.47 2.25 17.94
CA ASP A 63 7.24 2.93 16.90
C ASP A 63 7.06 2.32 15.50
N ASP A 64 6.89 0.99 15.41
CA ASP A 64 6.63 0.33 14.13
C ASP A 64 5.31 0.81 13.49
N GLN A 65 4.28 1.04 14.31
CA GLN A 65 2.98 1.54 13.83
C GLN A 65 3.04 2.96 13.27
N LEU A 66 4.06 3.74 13.61
CA LEU A 66 4.25 5.09 13.08
C LEU A 66 4.81 5.11 11.65
N THR A 67 5.53 4.07 11.24
CA THR A 67 6.24 4.06 9.95
C THR A 67 5.87 2.90 9.03
N ASP A 68 5.25 1.84 9.53
CA ASP A 68 4.97 0.66 8.73
C ASP A 68 3.60 0.75 8.04
N ASP A 69 3.54 0.17 6.86
CA ASP A 69 2.29 -0.15 6.18
C ASP A 69 1.80 -1.52 6.68
N TYR A 70 0.69 -1.51 7.39
CA TYR A 70 0.02 -2.72 7.81
C TYR A 70 -0.96 -3.17 6.74
N HIS A 71 -0.53 -4.13 5.94
CA HIS A 71 -1.30 -4.65 4.83
C HIS A 71 -2.16 -5.85 5.27
N TYR A 72 -3.48 -5.69 5.20
CA TYR A 72 -4.45 -6.72 5.55
C TYR A 72 -5.26 -7.12 4.33
N PHE A 73 -5.50 -8.42 4.21
CA PHE A 73 -6.54 -8.94 3.33
C PHE A 73 -7.72 -9.45 4.16
N VAL A 74 -8.90 -8.91 3.88
CA VAL A 74 -10.15 -9.31 4.51
C VAL A 74 -10.98 -10.07 3.47
N PHE A 75 -11.06 -11.39 3.69
CA PHE A 75 -11.81 -12.28 2.80
C PHE A 75 -13.27 -11.80 2.65
N PRO A 76 -13.88 -11.87 1.46
CA PRO A 76 -13.33 -12.48 0.25
C PRO A 76 -12.56 -11.52 -0.68
N ASN A 77 -12.70 -10.21 -0.55
CA ASN A 77 -12.32 -9.29 -1.62
C ASN A 77 -11.97 -7.87 -1.15
N VAL A 78 -11.53 -7.71 0.07
CA VAL A 78 -11.13 -6.39 0.59
C VAL A 78 -9.67 -6.42 1.01
N THR A 79 -8.92 -5.43 0.56
CA THR A 79 -7.54 -5.18 0.98
C THR A 79 -7.46 -3.84 1.69
N VAL A 80 -6.72 -3.76 2.77
CA VAL A 80 -6.51 -2.54 3.55
C VAL A 80 -5.02 -2.30 3.74
N ASN A 81 -4.57 -1.09 3.42
CA ASN A 81 -3.26 -0.56 3.78
C ASN A 81 -3.47 0.46 4.90
N LEU A 82 -2.96 0.16 6.09
CA LEU A 82 -3.16 0.96 7.29
C LEU A 82 -1.85 1.64 7.69
N PHE A 83 -1.90 2.96 7.80
CA PHE A 83 -0.82 3.84 8.27
C PHE A 83 -1.27 4.59 9.53
N HIS A 84 -0.37 5.27 10.21
CA HIS A 84 -0.67 5.96 11.48
C HIS A 84 -1.74 7.05 11.39
N THR A 85 -1.89 7.75 10.25
CA THR A 85 -2.90 8.82 10.07
C THR A 85 -3.93 8.54 8.98
N ARG A 86 -3.76 7.45 8.21
CA ARG A 86 -4.64 7.17 7.08
C ARG A 86 -4.76 5.67 6.83
N PHE A 87 -5.81 5.29 6.13
CA PHE A 87 -5.84 3.97 5.50
C PHE A 87 -6.49 4.04 4.11
N SER A 88 -6.02 3.15 3.25
CA SER A 88 -6.62 2.92 1.94
C SER A 88 -7.29 1.56 1.93
N MET A 89 -8.48 1.48 1.40
CA MET A 89 -9.23 0.24 1.27
C MET A 89 -9.55 0.00 -0.20
N PHE A 90 -9.25 -1.19 -0.67
CA PHE A 90 -9.56 -1.67 -2.01
C PHE A 90 -10.61 -2.76 -1.91
N ARG A 91 -11.64 -2.69 -2.75
CA ARG A 91 -12.63 -3.76 -2.86
C ARG A 91 -12.77 -4.18 -4.31
N GLN A 92 -12.44 -5.44 -4.57
CA GLN A 92 -12.54 -6.05 -5.88
C GLN A 92 -13.91 -6.71 -6.01
N ARG A 93 -14.79 -6.17 -6.84
CA ARG A 93 -16.11 -6.73 -7.10
C ARG A 93 -16.17 -7.37 -8.49
N PRO A 94 -16.66 -8.61 -8.61
CA PRO A 94 -16.79 -9.24 -9.93
C PRO A 94 -17.78 -8.46 -10.79
N HIS A 95 -17.53 -8.45 -12.10
CA HIS A 95 -18.49 -7.97 -13.07
C HIS A 95 -19.65 -8.98 -13.21
N GLU A 96 -20.86 -8.48 -13.44
CA GLU A 96 -22.09 -9.30 -13.38
C GLU A 96 -22.12 -10.46 -14.38
N THR A 97 -21.52 -10.28 -15.55
CA THR A 97 -21.62 -11.23 -16.67
C THR A 97 -20.30 -11.58 -17.34
N ASP A 98 -19.22 -10.83 -17.07
CA ASP A 98 -17.94 -11.04 -17.74
C ASP A 98 -16.85 -11.37 -16.69
N PRO A 99 -16.39 -12.63 -16.61
CA PRO A 99 -15.39 -13.05 -15.62
C PRO A 99 -14.01 -12.44 -15.85
N ASN A 100 -13.80 -11.75 -16.99
CA ASN A 100 -12.55 -11.06 -17.30
C ASN A 100 -12.57 -9.60 -16.87
N LYS A 101 -13.62 -9.15 -16.22
CA LYS A 101 -13.78 -7.78 -15.74
C LYS A 101 -14.10 -7.74 -14.26
N MET A 102 -13.74 -6.65 -13.64
CA MET A 102 -14.11 -6.34 -12.26
C MET A 102 -14.38 -4.86 -12.09
N TYR A 103 -15.09 -4.53 -11.02
CA TYR A 103 -15.09 -3.20 -10.46
C TYR A 103 -14.02 -3.14 -9.38
N PHE A 104 -13.24 -2.09 -9.40
CA PHE A 104 -12.20 -1.84 -8.40
C PHE A 104 -12.57 -0.57 -7.65
N ASP A 105 -13.08 -0.75 -6.43
CA ASP A 105 -13.41 0.38 -5.58
C ASP A 105 -12.17 0.76 -4.77
N LEU A 106 -11.79 2.02 -4.82
CA LEU A 106 -10.75 2.60 -3.99
C LEU A 106 -11.35 3.62 -3.04
N MET A 107 -11.09 3.46 -1.76
CA MET A 107 -11.54 4.33 -0.69
C MET A 107 -10.34 4.76 0.14
N SER A 108 -10.18 6.06 0.34
CA SER A 108 -9.13 6.64 1.18
C SER A 108 -9.77 7.34 2.38
N TYR A 109 -9.21 7.11 3.54
CA TYR A 109 -9.66 7.68 4.80
C TYR A 109 -8.47 8.31 5.51
N GLU A 110 -8.69 9.46 6.10
CA GLU A 110 -7.68 10.18 6.86
C GLU A 110 -8.20 10.46 8.27
N LEU A 111 -7.31 10.35 9.24
CA LEU A 111 -7.61 10.73 10.61
C LEU A 111 -7.71 12.26 10.68
N THR A 112 -8.84 12.76 11.18
CA THR A 112 -9.00 14.19 11.39
C THR A 112 -8.21 14.62 12.63
N PRO A 113 -7.32 15.63 12.52
CA PRO A 113 -6.58 16.14 13.68
C PRO A 113 -7.52 16.65 14.76
N MET A 114 -7.14 16.50 16.02
CA MET A 114 -7.89 17.00 17.17
C MET A 114 -8.10 18.52 17.06
N GLY A 115 -9.33 18.95 17.32
CA GLY A 115 -9.68 20.38 17.25
C GLY A 115 -9.90 20.93 15.84
N SER A 116 -9.73 20.11 14.81
CA SER A 116 -10.02 20.50 13.43
C SER A 116 -11.46 20.15 13.04
N ASP A 117 -12.02 20.95 12.13
CA ASP A 117 -13.31 20.61 11.53
C ASP A 117 -13.17 19.36 10.65
N LYS A 118 -14.19 18.50 10.69
CA LYS A 118 -14.23 17.34 9.81
C LYS A 118 -14.29 17.79 8.35
N PRO A 119 -13.36 17.36 7.49
CA PRO A 119 -13.37 17.74 6.08
C PRO A 119 -14.63 17.21 5.38
N GLU A 120 -15.06 17.93 4.35
CA GLU A 120 -16.15 17.46 3.50
C GLU A 120 -15.73 16.20 2.75
N CYS A 121 -16.60 15.20 2.73
CA CYS A 121 -16.35 13.97 1.99
C CYS A 121 -16.32 14.28 0.48
N PRO A 122 -15.25 13.94 -0.24
CA PRO A 122 -15.20 14.16 -1.67
C PRO A 122 -16.29 13.36 -2.41
N PRO A 123 -16.79 13.86 -3.55
CA PRO A 123 -17.81 13.17 -4.31
C PRO A 123 -17.30 11.82 -4.84
N HIS A 124 -18.19 10.83 -4.86
CA HIS A 124 -17.89 9.55 -5.50
C HIS A 124 -17.66 9.76 -7.01
N ARG A 125 -16.59 9.20 -7.52
CA ARG A 125 -16.20 9.25 -8.94
C ARG A 125 -16.16 7.83 -9.50
N GLN A 126 -16.69 7.66 -10.70
CA GLN A 126 -16.65 6.39 -11.42
C GLN A 126 -16.14 6.63 -12.84
N PHE A 127 -15.12 5.91 -13.24
CA PHE A 127 -14.51 5.99 -14.56
C PHE A 127 -13.97 4.63 -14.99
N LYS A 128 -13.72 4.46 -16.28
CA LYS A 128 -13.03 3.27 -16.77
C LYS A 128 -11.53 3.40 -16.57
N ASN A 129 -10.86 2.27 -16.39
CA ASN A 129 -9.39 2.26 -16.35
C ASN A 129 -8.82 2.91 -17.62
N GLY A 130 -7.93 3.89 -17.43
CA GLY A 130 -7.30 4.65 -18.50
C GLY A 130 -8.04 5.92 -18.97
N ASP A 131 -9.28 6.17 -18.52
CA ASP A 131 -10.01 7.39 -18.90
C ASP A 131 -9.46 8.63 -18.19
N GLU A 132 -8.96 8.47 -16.96
CA GLU A 132 -8.38 9.55 -16.17
C GLU A 132 -7.08 9.09 -15.49
N PRO A 133 -6.05 9.93 -15.44
CA PRO A 133 -4.87 9.63 -14.64
C PRO A 133 -5.27 9.67 -13.16
N TYR A 134 -4.85 8.65 -12.43
CA TYR A 134 -5.19 8.55 -11.02
C TYR A 134 -3.95 8.68 -10.12
N ASN A 135 -3.14 7.66 -10.09
CA ASN A 135 -1.89 7.60 -9.34
C ASN A 135 -0.94 6.64 -10.07
N VAL A 136 0.31 7.02 -10.22
CA VAL A 136 1.29 6.25 -11.00
C VAL A 136 1.43 4.80 -10.53
N VAL A 137 1.35 4.56 -9.22
CA VAL A 137 1.46 3.20 -8.65
C VAL A 137 0.25 2.36 -9.05
N TYR A 138 -0.96 2.89 -8.88
CA TYR A 138 -2.18 2.16 -9.25
C TYR A 138 -2.32 1.96 -10.75
N GLU A 139 -1.85 2.89 -11.57
CA GLU A 139 -1.83 2.72 -13.02
C GLU A 139 -0.87 1.60 -13.44
N GLN A 140 0.30 1.51 -12.81
CA GLN A 140 1.25 0.42 -13.04
C GLN A 140 0.66 -0.93 -12.63
N ASP A 141 0.01 -1.00 -11.48
CA ASP A 141 -0.63 -2.22 -10.99
C ASP A 141 -1.80 -2.64 -11.89
N ALA A 142 -2.66 -1.72 -12.30
CA ALA A 142 -3.77 -2.00 -13.20
C ALA A 142 -3.27 -2.54 -14.56
N ALA A 143 -2.23 -1.90 -15.13
CA ALA A 143 -1.62 -2.35 -16.38
C ALA A 143 -0.97 -3.73 -16.24
N ASN A 144 -0.43 -4.05 -15.06
CA ASN A 144 0.14 -5.37 -14.78
C ASN A 144 -0.96 -6.43 -14.65
N CYS A 145 -2.07 -6.13 -13.97
CA CYS A 145 -3.22 -7.02 -13.86
C CYS A 145 -3.78 -7.40 -15.24
N GLU A 146 -3.90 -6.45 -16.16
CA GLU A 146 -4.35 -6.74 -17.53
C GLU A 146 -3.39 -7.68 -18.29
N LYS A 147 -2.08 -7.50 -18.10
CA LYS A 147 -1.08 -8.38 -18.72
C LYS A 147 -1.12 -9.77 -18.13
N GLN A 148 -1.27 -9.89 -16.81
CA GLN A 148 -1.40 -11.18 -16.13
C GLN A 148 -2.68 -11.90 -16.58
N GLN A 149 -3.81 -11.21 -16.69
CA GLN A 149 -5.07 -11.77 -17.19
C GLN A 149 -4.89 -12.36 -18.59
N LYS A 150 -4.21 -11.64 -19.50
CA LYS A 150 -3.88 -12.18 -20.84
C LYS A 150 -2.97 -13.41 -20.77
N GLY A 151 -2.02 -13.41 -19.82
CA GLY A 151 -1.14 -14.55 -19.56
C GLY A 151 -1.91 -15.80 -19.11
N PHE A 152 -2.89 -15.64 -18.24
CA PHE A 152 -3.74 -16.76 -17.76
C PHE A 152 -4.55 -17.42 -18.88
N HIS A 153 -4.89 -16.67 -19.92
CA HIS A 153 -5.61 -17.20 -21.09
C HIS A 153 -4.72 -17.87 -22.15
N GLN A 154 -3.40 -17.92 -21.96
CA GLN A 154 -2.52 -18.57 -22.91
C GLN A 154 -2.69 -20.10 -22.88
N ILE A 155 -2.68 -20.75 -24.06
CA ILE A 155 -2.83 -22.20 -24.21
C ILE A 155 -1.78 -22.97 -23.37
N GLY A 156 -0.59 -22.38 -23.19
CA GLY A 156 0.50 -22.96 -22.40
C GLY A 156 0.39 -22.78 -20.89
N PHE A 157 -0.58 -21.99 -20.40
CA PHE A 157 -0.70 -21.76 -18.97
C PHE A 157 -1.09 -23.05 -18.22
N ARG A 158 -0.33 -23.39 -17.17
CA ARG A 158 -0.52 -24.63 -16.38
C ARG A 158 -0.69 -24.35 -14.88
N GLY A 159 -0.81 -23.09 -14.50
CA GLY A 159 -0.91 -22.66 -13.10
C GLY A 159 0.13 -21.63 -12.73
N MET A 160 -0.06 -21.02 -11.58
CA MET A 160 0.88 -20.02 -11.04
C MET A 160 1.99 -20.72 -10.25
N TRP A 161 3.21 -20.22 -10.42
CA TRP A 161 4.33 -20.55 -9.57
C TRP A 161 4.44 -19.49 -8.48
N ILE A 162 4.07 -19.85 -7.26
CA ILE A 162 4.05 -18.97 -6.11
C ILE A 162 5.22 -19.37 -5.19
N SER A 163 6.08 -18.41 -4.89
CA SER A 163 7.26 -18.60 -4.04
C SER A 163 6.88 -18.83 -2.56
N ASP A 164 7.86 -19.25 -1.76
CA ASP A 164 7.67 -19.42 -0.32
C ASP A 164 7.44 -18.07 0.39
N GLN A 165 7.91 -16.98 -0.17
CA GLN A 165 7.63 -15.64 0.35
C GLN A 165 6.16 -15.22 0.16
N GLU A 166 5.45 -15.86 -0.75
CA GLU A 166 4.05 -15.58 -1.11
C GLU A 166 3.06 -16.57 -0.45
N LEU A 167 3.42 -17.11 0.70
CA LEU A 167 2.57 -18.06 1.46
C LEU A 167 1.13 -17.55 1.68
N ARG A 168 0.96 -16.25 1.87
CA ARG A 168 -0.35 -15.63 2.08
C ARG A 168 -1.21 -15.67 0.83
N VAL A 169 -0.61 -15.52 -0.35
CA VAL A 169 -1.32 -15.67 -1.65
C VAL A 169 -1.77 -17.12 -1.83
N ARG A 170 -0.89 -18.09 -1.53
CA ARG A 170 -1.28 -19.52 -1.53
C ARG A 170 -2.41 -19.82 -0.55
N HIS A 171 -2.36 -19.23 0.64
CA HIS A 171 -3.43 -19.38 1.64
C HIS A 171 -4.76 -18.84 1.13
N LEU A 172 -4.76 -17.67 0.47
CA LEU A 172 -5.95 -17.10 -0.15
C LEU A 172 -6.58 -18.06 -1.17
N HIS A 173 -5.76 -18.61 -2.09
CA HIS A 173 -6.24 -19.57 -3.08
C HIS A 173 -6.83 -20.83 -2.42
N LYS A 174 -6.15 -21.37 -1.39
CA LYS A 174 -6.69 -22.50 -0.65
C LYS A 174 -8.06 -22.19 -0.01
N VAL A 175 -8.20 -21.03 0.61
CA VAL A 175 -9.47 -20.62 1.23
C VAL A 175 -10.56 -20.46 0.17
N LEU A 176 -10.25 -19.89 -0.99
CA LEU A 176 -11.19 -19.79 -2.11
C LEU A 176 -11.63 -21.18 -2.60
N ASP A 177 -10.68 -22.10 -2.79
CA ASP A 177 -10.98 -23.47 -3.20
C ASP A 177 -11.89 -24.17 -2.19
N ASP A 178 -11.57 -24.08 -0.89
CA ASP A 178 -12.37 -24.65 0.20
C ASP A 178 -13.80 -24.04 0.27
N PHE A 179 -13.98 -22.81 -0.22
CA PHE A 179 -15.27 -22.10 -0.20
C PHE A 179 -16.14 -22.38 -1.41
N MET A 180 -15.54 -22.83 -2.51
CA MET A 180 -16.25 -23.10 -3.78
C MET A 180 -16.71 -24.55 -3.94
N VAL A 181 -16.51 -25.40 -2.97
CA VAL A 181 -16.87 -26.85 -2.97
C VAL A 181 -18.28 -27.07 -2.49
#